data_2011ca85fa4aac6f38cf2ba6cba13a9c
#
_entry.id   2011ca85fa4aac6f38cf2ba6cba13a9c
#
_cell.length_a   1.000
_cell.length_b   1.000
_cell.length_c   1.000
_cell.angle_alpha   90.00
_cell.angle_beta   90.00
_cell.angle_gamma   90.00
#
_symmetry.space_group_name_H-M   'P 1'
#
loop_
_entity.id
_entity.type
_entity.pdbx_description
1 polymer ?
#
loop_
_entity_poly.entity_id
_entity_poly.type
_entity_poly.pdbx_seq_one_letter_code
_entity_poly.pdbx_strand_id
1 'polypeptide(L)'
;MGHPDRILIYQARCIVENHGWTESVGEDRHKVILGRSGVYRRRLNGAVEFSDATSVLLTRPGDEMAVAHPFGCGDSYTCIEIDPAVLADRRDAESWVDRSGWAGTSDAALDLAHRLLVADFRRGLDGFEMAERLHRFLTRLLHQSPLTTDDVGAEVDRAVRRRPATLAAHRRLADRAREVLANSSFTLGLDEVAREVGSSPHHLSRVFQRMTGSSLTAYRNRLRVREVLDTLAEPDGRPLGALATDYGFADQAHLTRVVREQVGHPPARLRRLLTSVDGGPIGSASPHAE
;
A
#
# COMPACT_ATOMS: atom_id res chain seq x y z
N MET A 1 0.46 12.74 -30.37
CA MET A 1 0.49 11.30 -30.63
C MET A 1 1.12 10.64 -29.42
N GLY A 2 0.32 10.15 -28.46
CA GLY A 2 0.83 9.48 -27.26
C GLY A 2 1.17 8.02 -27.60
N HIS A 3 2.41 7.62 -27.44
CA HIS A 3 2.80 6.22 -27.54
C HIS A 3 2.18 5.45 -26.36
N PRO A 4 1.49 4.31 -26.60
CA PRO A 4 0.94 3.45 -25.52
C PRO A 4 2.04 2.86 -24.62
N ASP A 5 3.30 2.94 -25.01
CA ASP A 5 4.45 2.36 -24.30
C ASP A 5 5.02 3.26 -23.17
N ARG A 6 4.43 4.43 -22.92
CA ARG A 6 4.97 5.39 -21.93
C ARG A 6 4.50 5.14 -20.50
N ILE A 7 3.45 4.36 -20.31
CA ILE A 7 2.90 4.04 -18.99
C ILE A 7 2.46 2.58 -19.02
N LEU A 8 3.01 1.81 -18.10
CA LEU A 8 2.64 0.42 -17.90
C LEU A 8 2.00 0.28 -16.50
N ILE A 9 0.81 -0.32 -16.44
CA ILE A 9 0.13 -0.63 -15.17
C ILE A 9 -0.04 -2.14 -15.09
N TYR A 10 0.51 -2.75 -14.05
CA TYR A 10 0.32 -4.17 -13.80
C TYR A 10 0.12 -4.48 -12.33
N GLN A 11 -0.46 -5.63 -12.07
CA GLN A 11 -0.57 -6.19 -10.74
C GLN A 11 0.36 -7.39 -10.63
N ALA A 12 1.10 -7.44 -9.56
CA ALA A 12 1.98 -8.55 -9.27
C ALA A 12 1.62 -9.17 -7.92
N ARG A 13 1.86 -10.46 -7.81
CA ARG A 13 1.75 -11.23 -6.58
C ARG A 13 3.06 -11.95 -6.36
N CYS A 14 3.68 -11.70 -5.24
CA CYS A 14 4.85 -12.45 -4.81
C CYS A 14 4.40 -13.72 -4.11
N ILE A 15 4.78 -14.87 -4.64
CA ILE A 15 4.61 -16.17 -3.98
C ILE A 15 5.93 -16.48 -3.29
N VAL A 16 5.89 -16.59 -1.96
CA VAL A 16 7.11 -16.77 -1.17
C VAL A 16 7.59 -18.21 -1.25
N GLU A 17 8.72 -18.42 -1.88
CA GLU A 17 9.46 -19.67 -1.83
C GLU A 17 10.68 -19.58 -0.90
N ASN A 18 11.16 -18.37 -0.62
CA ASN A 18 12.34 -18.10 0.20
C ASN A 18 12.11 -16.91 1.15
N HIS A 19 12.45 -17.08 2.43
CA HIS A 19 12.31 -16.03 3.45
C HIS A 19 13.48 -15.02 3.46
N GLY A 20 14.53 -15.28 2.69
CA GLY A 20 15.70 -14.41 2.58
C GLY A 20 15.47 -13.19 1.70
N TRP A 21 16.53 -12.40 1.53
CA TRP A 21 16.54 -11.30 0.58
C TRP A 21 16.62 -11.82 -0.84
N THR A 22 15.84 -11.25 -1.74
CA THR A 22 16.06 -11.42 -3.19
C THR A 22 17.39 -10.80 -3.59
N GLU A 23 17.86 -11.12 -4.79
CA GLU A 23 18.92 -10.33 -5.41
C GLU A 23 18.49 -8.87 -5.53
N SER A 24 19.46 -7.96 -5.45
CA SER A 24 19.19 -6.54 -5.66
C SER A 24 19.02 -6.29 -7.16
N VAL A 25 17.90 -5.70 -7.53
CA VAL A 25 17.60 -5.35 -8.93
C VAL A 25 17.67 -3.85 -9.07
N GLY A 26 18.41 -3.38 -10.08
CA GLY A 26 18.45 -1.97 -10.47
C GLY A 26 17.17 -1.55 -11.17
N GLU A 27 16.61 -0.42 -10.76
CA GLU A 27 15.45 0.17 -11.42
C GLU A 27 15.87 0.96 -12.66
N ASP A 28 15.19 0.73 -13.76
CA ASP A 28 15.42 1.40 -15.06
C ASP A 28 14.37 2.44 -15.41
N ARG A 29 13.25 2.47 -14.67
CA ARG A 29 12.11 3.38 -14.85
C ARG A 29 11.70 4.02 -13.54
N HIS A 30 10.92 5.10 -13.64
CA HIS A 30 10.17 5.60 -12.48
C HIS A 30 9.00 4.66 -12.21
N LYS A 31 8.88 4.20 -10.96
CA LYS A 31 7.77 3.30 -10.56
C LYS A 31 7.04 3.85 -9.35
N VAL A 32 5.72 3.72 -9.40
CA VAL A 32 4.83 3.86 -8.24
C VAL A 32 4.38 2.47 -7.86
N ILE A 33 4.80 1.98 -6.70
CA ILE A 33 4.44 0.67 -6.19
C ILE A 33 3.46 0.86 -5.03
N LEU A 34 2.26 0.34 -5.18
CA LEU A 34 1.16 0.47 -4.21
C LEU A 34 0.85 -0.91 -3.63
N GLY A 35 1.10 -1.09 -2.33
CA GLY A 35 0.75 -2.31 -1.61
C GLY A 35 -0.76 -2.58 -1.66
N ARG A 36 -1.14 -3.87 -1.79
CA ARG A 36 -2.54 -4.32 -1.78
C ARG A 36 -2.81 -5.30 -0.65
N SER A 37 -1.95 -6.30 -0.48
CA SER A 37 -2.04 -7.28 0.59
C SER A 37 -0.65 -7.73 1.03
N GLY A 38 -0.58 -8.38 2.18
CA GLY A 38 0.66 -8.94 2.71
C GLY A 38 1.57 -7.93 3.40
N VAL A 39 2.70 -8.44 3.88
CA VAL A 39 3.75 -7.67 4.55
C VAL A 39 5.11 -8.20 4.11
N TYR A 40 6.06 -7.30 3.93
CA TYR A 40 7.41 -7.64 3.52
C TYR A 40 8.42 -6.61 4.05
N ARG A 41 9.69 -6.94 3.98
CA ARG A 41 10.78 -5.98 4.15
C ARG A 41 11.35 -5.63 2.80
N ARG A 42 11.63 -4.37 2.59
CA ARG A 42 12.37 -3.90 1.43
C ARG A 42 13.69 -3.31 1.85
N ARG A 43 14.68 -3.45 1.00
CA ARG A 43 15.94 -2.74 1.07
C ARG A 43 16.06 -1.90 -0.19
N LEU A 44 16.07 -0.59 -0.04
CA LEU A 44 16.18 0.36 -1.13
C LEU A 44 17.43 1.20 -0.91
N ASN A 45 18.39 1.14 -1.83
CA ASN A 45 19.69 1.81 -1.73
C ASN A 45 20.38 1.58 -0.36
N GLY A 46 20.29 0.34 0.15
CA GLY A 46 20.85 -0.06 1.44
C GLY A 46 19.96 0.23 2.67
N ALA A 47 18.95 1.09 2.58
CA ALA A 47 18.02 1.37 3.67
C ALA A 47 16.96 0.26 3.78
N VAL A 48 16.83 -0.35 4.96
CA VAL A 48 15.86 -1.41 5.24
C VAL A 48 14.61 -0.85 5.91
N GLU A 49 13.46 -1.10 5.33
CA GLU A 49 12.17 -0.65 5.84
C GLU A 49 11.11 -1.75 5.77
N PHE A 50 10.10 -1.62 6.63
CA PHE A 50 8.92 -2.47 6.65
C PHE A 50 7.86 -1.92 5.67
N SER A 51 7.23 -2.81 4.94
CA SER A 51 6.13 -2.50 4.01
C SER A 51 4.92 -3.39 4.27
N ASP A 52 3.74 -2.84 4.04
CA ASP A 52 2.46 -3.54 4.11
C ASP A 52 1.49 -3.06 3.04
N ALA A 53 0.26 -3.53 3.10
CA ALA A 53 -0.80 -3.15 2.16
C ALA A 53 -1.08 -1.63 2.10
N THR A 54 -0.65 -0.84 3.09
CA THR A 54 -0.81 0.62 3.08
C THR A 54 0.39 1.36 2.48
N SER A 55 1.47 0.64 2.19
CA SER A 55 2.72 1.24 1.73
C SER A 55 2.63 1.71 0.29
N VAL A 56 3.21 2.87 0.03
CA VAL A 56 3.49 3.39 -1.31
C VAL A 56 4.98 3.62 -1.42
N LEU A 57 5.56 3.18 -2.52
CA LEU A 57 6.97 3.37 -2.82
C LEU A 57 7.09 4.07 -4.17
N LEU A 58 7.96 5.05 -4.25
CA LEU A 58 8.37 5.69 -5.50
C LEU A 58 9.84 5.36 -5.72
N THR A 59 10.14 4.74 -6.86
CA THR A 59 11.51 4.47 -7.30
C THR A 59 11.82 5.22 -8.59
N ARG A 60 13.09 5.42 -8.85
CA ARG A 60 13.60 6.09 -10.05
C ARG A 60 14.73 5.26 -10.68
N PRO A 61 15.09 5.54 -11.94
CA PRO A 61 16.25 4.91 -12.55
C PRO A 61 17.52 5.08 -11.69
N GLY A 62 18.23 3.97 -11.49
CA GLY A 62 19.43 3.88 -10.67
C GLY A 62 19.19 3.54 -9.19
N ASP A 63 17.95 3.45 -8.72
CA ASP A 63 17.67 2.88 -7.41
C ASP A 63 17.89 1.37 -7.44
N GLU A 64 18.42 0.81 -6.34
CA GLU A 64 18.60 -0.63 -6.15
C GLU A 64 17.62 -1.16 -5.11
N MET A 65 16.80 -2.12 -5.49
CA MET A 65 15.79 -2.69 -4.61
C MET A 65 15.95 -4.20 -4.43
N ALA A 66 15.81 -4.65 -3.18
CA ALA A 66 15.63 -6.05 -2.83
C ALA A 66 14.48 -6.19 -1.83
N VAL A 67 13.80 -7.33 -1.84
CA VAL A 67 12.69 -7.64 -0.94
C VAL A 67 12.94 -8.92 -0.15
N ALA A 68 12.33 -9.04 1.02
CA ALA A 68 12.34 -10.24 1.83
C ALA A 68 10.99 -10.45 2.49
N HIS A 69 10.55 -11.71 2.59
CA HIS A 69 9.29 -12.10 3.21
C HIS A 69 9.52 -12.97 4.46
N PRO A 70 10.12 -12.40 5.53
CA PRO A 70 10.51 -13.19 6.70
C PRO A 70 9.35 -13.83 7.45
N PHE A 71 8.12 -13.45 7.11
CA PHE A 71 6.90 -13.88 7.81
C PHE A 71 6.14 -15.00 7.09
N GLY A 72 6.65 -15.50 5.97
CA GLY A 72 6.05 -16.62 5.24
C GLY A 72 4.74 -16.29 4.51
N CYS A 73 4.30 -15.05 4.52
CA CYS A 73 3.20 -14.57 3.69
C CYS A 73 3.76 -13.86 2.45
N GLY A 74 3.16 -14.11 1.30
CA GLY A 74 3.41 -13.33 0.10
C GLY A 74 2.78 -11.94 0.20
N ASP A 75 3.05 -11.13 -0.78
CA ASP A 75 2.40 -9.83 -0.93
C ASP A 75 1.80 -9.69 -2.34
N SER A 76 0.90 -8.73 -2.48
CA SER A 76 0.43 -8.28 -3.77
C SER A 76 0.51 -6.76 -3.85
N TYR A 77 0.81 -6.27 -5.05
CA TYR A 77 0.94 -4.84 -5.30
C TYR A 77 0.50 -4.47 -6.70
N THR A 78 0.21 -3.20 -6.91
CA THR A 78 0.09 -2.59 -8.23
C THR A 78 1.34 -1.80 -8.50
N CYS A 79 1.95 -2.00 -9.67
CA CYS A 79 3.05 -1.20 -10.16
C CYS A 79 2.57 -0.32 -11.32
N ILE A 80 2.94 0.95 -11.28
CA ILE A 80 2.75 1.91 -12.36
C ILE A 80 4.14 2.36 -12.78
N GLU A 81 4.58 1.90 -13.95
CA GLU A 81 5.83 2.34 -14.55
C GLU A 81 5.57 3.55 -15.43
N ILE A 82 6.39 4.56 -15.29
CA ILE A 82 6.21 5.86 -15.94
C ILE A 82 7.49 6.21 -16.68
N ASP A 83 7.37 6.47 -17.98
CA ASP A 83 8.47 7.01 -18.77
C ASP A 83 8.89 8.39 -18.23
N PRO A 84 10.18 8.67 -18.05
CA PRO A 84 10.68 9.96 -17.60
C PRO A 84 10.13 11.14 -18.39
N ALA A 85 9.90 10.98 -19.68
CA ALA A 85 9.35 12.04 -20.52
C ALA A 85 7.90 12.45 -20.13
N VAL A 86 7.12 11.56 -19.47
CA VAL A 86 5.79 11.90 -18.95
C VAL A 86 5.87 12.79 -17.72
N LEU A 87 6.98 12.70 -16.99
CA LEU A 87 7.22 13.47 -15.76
C LEU A 87 7.95 14.79 -16.03
N ALA A 88 8.65 14.91 -17.15
CA ALA A 88 9.49 16.07 -17.49
C ALA A 88 8.72 17.41 -17.50
N ASP A 89 7.45 17.39 -17.86
CA ASP A 89 6.60 18.58 -17.92
C ASP A 89 5.88 18.89 -16.60
N ARG A 90 6.14 18.09 -15.55
CA ARG A 90 5.44 18.18 -14.28
C ARG A 90 6.29 18.83 -13.20
N ARG A 91 5.97 20.07 -12.86
CA ARG A 91 6.62 20.78 -11.75
C ARG A 91 6.35 20.17 -10.38
N ASP A 92 5.18 19.56 -10.18
CA ASP A 92 4.81 18.87 -8.94
C ASP A 92 5.53 17.51 -8.75
N ALA A 93 6.12 16.97 -9.82
CA ALA A 93 6.91 15.76 -9.77
C ALA A 93 8.43 16.01 -9.54
N GLU A 94 8.91 17.25 -9.64
CA GLU A 94 10.33 17.58 -9.48
C GLU A 94 10.91 17.01 -8.18
N SER A 95 10.20 17.15 -7.07
CA SER A 95 10.66 16.68 -5.77
C SER A 95 10.75 15.14 -5.67
N TRP A 96 9.95 14.40 -6.45
CA TRP A 96 10.02 12.95 -6.53
C TRP A 96 11.11 12.50 -7.52
N VAL A 97 11.15 13.09 -8.71
CA VAL A 97 12.12 12.74 -9.74
C VAL A 97 13.56 12.91 -9.21
N ASP A 98 13.80 13.90 -8.38
CA ASP A 98 15.11 14.21 -7.83
C ASP A 98 15.45 13.44 -6.54
N ARG A 99 14.46 12.90 -5.83
CA ARG A 99 14.67 12.15 -4.59
C ARG A 99 14.69 10.66 -4.84
N SER A 100 15.80 10.02 -4.52
CA SER A 100 15.92 8.57 -4.50
C SER A 100 15.07 7.98 -3.37
N GLY A 101 14.27 6.96 -3.70
CA GLY A 101 13.68 6.08 -2.70
C GLY A 101 12.66 6.72 -1.78
N TRP A 102 11.67 7.45 -2.29
CA TRP A 102 10.58 7.95 -1.45
C TRP A 102 9.59 6.85 -1.08
N ALA A 103 9.18 6.84 0.17
CA ALA A 103 8.18 5.92 0.69
C ALA A 103 7.18 6.63 1.59
N GLY A 104 5.93 6.20 1.52
CA GLY A 104 4.84 6.74 2.32
C GLY A 104 3.72 5.74 2.54
N THR A 105 2.58 6.23 3.00
CA THR A 105 1.38 5.42 3.20
C THR A 105 0.20 6.00 2.42
N SER A 106 -0.60 5.14 1.82
CA SER A 106 -1.87 5.53 1.19
C SER A 106 -2.99 5.57 2.24
N ASP A 107 -3.78 6.63 2.24
CA ASP A 107 -5.06 6.65 2.94
C ASP A 107 -6.14 5.87 2.16
N ALA A 108 -7.32 5.74 2.73
CA ALA A 108 -8.40 4.99 2.10
C ALA A 108 -8.92 5.65 0.79
N ALA A 109 -8.79 6.96 0.68
CA ALA A 109 -9.24 7.68 -0.49
C ALA A 109 -8.25 7.58 -1.66
N LEU A 110 -6.94 7.56 -1.37
CA LEU A 110 -5.90 7.28 -2.36
C LEU A 110 -5.97 5.81 -2.82
N ASP A 111 -6.21 4.87 -1.88
CA ASP A 111 -6.37 3.46 -2.19
C ASP A 111 -7.59 3.23 -3.11
N LEU A 112 -8.73 3.90 -2.85
CA LEU A 112 -9.87 3.85 -3.76
C LEU A 112 -9.53 4.44 -5.14
N ALA A 113 -8.87 5.58 -5.19
CA ALA A 113 -8.48 6.21 -6.46
C ALA A 113 -7.56 5.30 -7.29
N HIS A 114 -6.60 4.63 -6.64
CA HIS A 114 -5.74 3.63 -7.25
C HIS A 114 -6.54 2.45 -7.83
N ARG A 115 -7.49 1.90 -7.08
CA ARG A 115 -8.33 0.77 -7.54
C ARG A 115 -9.23 1.16 -8.70
N LEU A 116 -9.77 2.37 -8.68
CA LEU A 116 -10.55 2.91 -9.81
C LEU A 116 -9.67 3.09 -11.05
N LEU A 117 -8.45 3.59 -10.90
CA LEU A 117 -7.49 3.69 -12.01
C LEU A 117 -7.21 2.32 -12.65
N VAL A 118 -7.00 1.28 -11.83
CA VAL A 118 -6.81 -0.10 -12.30
C VAL A 118 -8.08 -0.63 -13.00
N ALA A 119 -9.26 -0.37 -12.44
CA ALA A 119 -10.53 -0.77 -13.07
C ALA A 119 -10.74 -0.08 -14.41
N ASP A 120 -10.41 1.19 -14.52
CA ASP A 120 -10.50 1.97 -15.77
C ASP A 120 -9.51 1.46 -16.83
N PHE A 121 -8.28 1.11 -16.42
CA PHE A 121 -7.30 0.49 -17.29
C PHE A 121 -7.81 -0.85 -17.86
N ARG A 122 -8.43 -1.67 -17.01
CA ARG A 122 -9.04 -2.95 -17.43
C ARG A 122 -10.19 -2.79 -18.41
N ARG A 123 -10.94 -1.68 -18.31
CA ARG A 123 -12.04 -1.34 -19.25
C ARG A 123 -11.55 -0.92 -20.63
N GLY A 124 -10.24 -0.77 -20.83
CA GLY A 124 -9.67 -0.37 -22.11
C GLY A 124 -9.99 1.07 -22.49
N LEU A 125 -9.95 1.99 -21.54
CA LEU A 125 -10.07 3.41 -21.84
C LEU A 125 -9.05 3.84 -22.87
N ASP A 126 -9.40 4.83 -23.69
CA ASP A 126 -8.46 5.37 -24.65
C ASP A 126 -7.24 6.02 -23.96
N GLY A 127 -6.14 6.14 -24.70
CA GLY A 127 -4.85 6.59 -24.13
C GLY A 127 -4.90 8.02 -23.56
N PHE A 128 -5.78 8.89 -24.10
CA PHE A 128 -5.92 10.27 -23.60
C PHE A 128 -6.66 10.29 -22.26
N GLU A 129 -7.80 9.62 -22.16
CA GLU A 129 -8.54 9.50 -20.90
C GLU A 129 -7.70 8.84 -19.80
N MET A 130 -6.95 7.80 -20.15
CA MET A 130 -6.08 7.12 -19.20
C MET A 130 -4.96 8.06 -18.70
N ALA A 131 -4.33 8.82 -19.58
CA ALA A 131 -3.31 9.80 -19.20
C ALA A 131 -3.86 10.88 -18.25
N GLU A 132 -5.08 11.36 -18.51
CA GLU A 132 -5.76 12.34 -17.64
C GLU A 132 -6.07 11.76 -16.25
N ARG A 133 -6.56 10.52 -16.18
CA ARG A 133 -6.84 9.84 -14.91
C ARG A 133 -5.57 9.56 -14.11
N LEU A 134 -4.53 9.10 -14.78
CA LEU A 134 -3.22 8.93 -14.16
C LEU A 134 -2.66 10.25 -13.65
N HIS A 135 -2.76 11.32 -14.44
CA HIS A 135 -2.33 12.64 -14.01
C HIS A 135 -3.02 13.07 -12.72
N ARG A 136 -4.35 12.95 -12.65
CA ARG A 136 -5.12 13.24 -11.43
C ARG A 136 -4.71 12.36 -10.25
N PHE A 137 -4.45 11.08 -10.49
CA PHE A 137 -3.99 10.15 -9.47
C PHE A 137 -2.61 10.54 -8.92
N LEU A 138 -1.64 10.81 -9.80
CA LEU A 138 -0.29 11.22 -9.41
C LEU A 138 -0.29 12.55 -8.67
N THR A 139 -1.07 13.53 -9.12
CA THR A 139 -1.23 14.80 -8.42
C THR A 139 -1.76 14.58 -7.01
N ARG A 140 -2.80 13.75 -6.86
CA ARG A 140 -3.33 13.40 -5.54
C ARG A 140 -2.31 12.68 -4.67
N LEU A 141 -1.58 11.72 -5.22
CA LEU A 141 -0.53 10.99 -4.52
C LEU A 141 0.53 11.94 -3.97
N LEU A 142 1.03 12.85 -4.80
CA LEU A 142 2.09 13.80 -4.42
C LEU A 142 1.61 14.83 -3.38
N HIS A 143 0.34 15.24 -3.43
CA HIS A 143 -0.24 16.17 -2.45
C HIS A 143 -0.64 15.53 -1.12
N GLN A 144 -1.10 14.28 -1.12
CA GLN A 144 -1.53 13.58 0.12
C GLN A 144 -0.38 13.00 0.91
N SER A 145 0.71 12.73 0.24
CA SER A 145 1.93 12.34 0.89
C SER A 145 2.78 13.61 1.01
N PRO A 146 2.67 14.35 2.12
CA PRO A 146 3.64 15.40 2.34
C PRO A 146 5.00 14.72 2.22
N LEU A 147 5.85 15.28 1.41
CA LEU A 147 7.27 14.93 1.28
C LEU A 147 8.00 15.22 2.62
N THR A 148 7.31 14.97 3.69
CA THR A 148 7.69 15.23 5.07
C THR A 148 8.50 14.08 5.64
N THR A 149 9.61 13.82 4.99
CA THR A 149 10.76 13.42 5.78
C THR A 149 11.22 14.56 6.70
N ASP A 150 10.89 15.82 6.41
CA ASP A 150 11.49 16.94 7.13
C ASP A 150 10.77 17.31 8.43
N ASP A 151 9.45 17.25 8.56
CA ASP A 151 8.79 17.63 9.82
C ASP A 151 8.55 16.48 10.80
N VAL A 152 8.05 15.34 10.35
CA VAL A 152 8.03 14.13 11.18
C VAL A 152 9.45 13.63 11.38
N GLY A 153 10.32 13.76 10.37
CA GLY A 153 11.75 13.50 10.45
C GLY A 153 12.46 14.41 11.43
N ALA A 154 12.18 15.71 11.51
CA ALA A 154 12.85 16.63 12.43
C ALA A 154 12.43 16.42 13.90
N GLU A 155 11.19 16.00 14.16
CA GLU A 155 10.76 15.65 15.52
C GLU A 155 11.21 14.25 15.92
N VAL A 156 11.20 13.30 14.97
CA VAL A 156 11.80 11.98 15.10
C VAL A 156 13.32 12.10 15.20
N ASP A 157 13.98 12.95 14.43
CA ASP A 157 15.43 13.15 14.47
C ASP A 157 15.89 13.81 15.79
N ARG A 158 15.10 14.72 16.35
CA ARG A 158 15.34 15.24 17.72
C ARG A 158 15.18 14.15 18.78
N ALA A 159 14.20 13.24 18.63
CA ALA A 159 14.02 12.10 19.52
C ALA A 159 15.09 11.00 19.31
N VAL A 160 15.53 10.80 18.06
CA VAL A 160 16.64 9.89 17.66
C VAL A 160 17.94 10.32 18.33
N ARG A 161 18.27 11.60 18.29
CA ARG A 161 19.51 12.12 18.90
C ARG A 161 19.53 11.96 20.41
N ARG A 162 18.36 11.88 21.06
CA ARG A 162 18.27 11.71 22.52
C ARG A 162 18.28 10.25 22.99
N ARG A 163 17.69 9.30 22.24
CA ARG A 163 17.61 7.85 22.60
C ARG A 163 17.43 6.95 21.38
N PRO A 164 18.45 6.72 20.54
CA PRO A 164 18.32 5.96 19.28
C PRO A 164 17.84 4.52 19.52
N ALA A 165 18.31 3.86 20.55
CA ALA A 165 17.92 2.48 20.88
C ALA A 165 16.43 2.35 21.24
N THR A 166 15.87 3.33 21.95
CA THR A 166 14.45 3.35 22.30
C THR A 166 13.57 3.55 21.07
N LEU A 167 13.96 4.44 20.15
CA LEU A 167 13.20 4.64 18.92
C LEU A 167 13.22 3.39 18.03
N ALA A 168 14.38 2.76 17.88
CA ALA A 168 14.50 1.50 17.13
C ALA A 168 13.65 0.37 17.76
N ALA A 169 13.58 0.30 19.09
CA ALA A 169 12.70 -0.64 19.79
C ALA A 169 11.21 -0.33 19.54
N HIS A 170 10.81 0.95 19.55
CA HIS A 170 9.43 1.37 19.27
C HIS A 170 9.05 1.06 17.81
N ARG A 171 9.92 1.31 16.84
CA ARG A 171 9.70 0.93 15.43
C ARG A 171 9.50 -0.57 15.30
N ARG A 172 10.40 -1.39 15.87
CA ARG A 172 10.26 -2.85 15.86
C ARG A 172 8.96 -3.33 16.49
N LEU A 173 8.51 -2.72 17.59
CA LEU A 173 7.25 -3.07 18.23
C LEU A 173 6.05 -2.74 17.33
N ALA A 174 6.04 -1.57 16.70
CA ALA A 174 4.97 -1.16 15.78
C ALA A 174 4.94 -2.08 14.53
N ASP A 175 6.11 -2.37 13.94
CA ASP A 175 6.21 -3.26 12.78
C ASP A 175 5.71 -4.67 13.12
N ARG A 176 6.11 -5.21 14.28
CA ARG A 176 5.65 -6.53 14.72
C ARG A 176 4.14 -6.58 14.96
N ALA A 177 3.53 -5.50 15.46
CA ALA A 177 2.09 -5.41 15.58
C ALA A 177 1.38 -5.38 14.21
N ARG A 178 1.97 -4.72 13.22
CA ARG A 178 1.47 -4.72 11.83
C ARG A 178 1.54 -6.11 11.21
N GLU A 179 2.64 -6.84 11.43
CA GLU A 179 2.83 -8.24 11.02
C GLU A 179 1.75 -9.16 11.61
N VAL A 180 1.57 -9.10 12.93
CA VAL A 180 0.57 -9.91 13.64
C VAL A 180 -0.82 -9.64 13.09
N LEU A 181 -1.18 -8.39 12.85
CA LEU A 181 -2.48 -8.03 12.27
C LEU A 181 -2.64 -8.57 10.85
N ALA A 182 -1.64 -8.44 10.00
CA ALA A 182 -1.70 -8.92 8.62
C ALA A 182 -1.84 -10.46 8.55
N ASN A 183 -1.12 -11.19 9.44
CA ASN A 183 -1.16 -12.66 9.47
C ASN A 183 -2.41 -13.23 10.15
N SER A 184 -3.15 -12.44 10.90
CA SER A 184 -4.35 -12.88 11.66
C SER A 184 -5.67 -12.65 10.92
N SER A 185 -5.65 -12.39 9.63
CA SER A 185 -6.83 -11.97 8.87
C SER A 185 -7.58 -10.79 9.53
N PHE A 186 -6.82 -9.95 10.25
CA PHE A 186 -7.28 -8.73 10.92
C PHE A 186 -8.36 -8.94 11.99
N THR A 187 -8.50 -10.16 12.54
CA THR A 187 -9.53 -10.49 13.55
C THR A 187 -9.13 -10.11 14.96
N LEU A 188 -7.81 -10.13 15.27
CA LEU A 188 -7.31 -9.91 16.62
C LEU A 188 -7.61 -8.52 17.16
N GLY A 189 -7.98 -8.47 18.45
CA GLY A 189 -8.14 -7.24 19.22
C GLY A 189 -6.81 -6.70 19.78
N LEU A 190 -6.87 -5.55 20.44
CA LEU A 190 -5.68 -4.90 21.02
C LEU A 190 -4.96 -5.78 22.03
N ASP A 191 -5.72 -6.47 22.92
CA ASP A 191 -5.15 -7.30 23.99
C ASP A 191 -4.44 -8.54 23.42
N GLU A 192 -5.00 -9.13 22.37
CA GLU A 192 -4.42 -10.28 21.68
C GLU A 192 -3.16 -9.89 20.93
N VAL A 193 -3.19 -8.80 20.16
CA VAL A 193 -1.99 -8.29 19.47
C VAL A 193 -0.90 -7.93 20.49
N ALA A 194 -1.25 -7.29 21.60
CA ALA A 194 -0.29 -6.92 22.64
C ALA A 194 0.39 -8.16 23.26
N ARG A 195 -0.37 -9.24 23.47
CA ARG A 195 0.15 -10.53 23.97
C ARG A 195 1.13 -11.15 22.98
N GLU A 196 0.76 -11.18 21.69
CA GLU A 196 1.60 -11.75 20.63
C GLU A 196 2.94 -10.98 20.45
N VAL A 197 2.93 -9.67 20.65
CA VAL A 197 4.15 -8.86 20.53
C VAL A 197 4.92 -8.72 21.84
N GLY A 198 4.45 -9.35 22.94
CA GLY A 198 5.09 -9.28 24.25
C GLY A 198 5.05 -7.89 24.90
N SER A 199 3.94 -7.18 24.75
CA SER A 199 3.76 -5.82 25.27
C SER A 199 2.47 -5.70 26.09
N SER A 200 2.36 -4.66 26.93
CA SER A 200 1.06 -4.31 27.49
C SER A 200 0.18 -3.57 26.45
N PRO A 201 -1.15 -3.72 26.49
CA PRO A 201 -2.06 -3.04 25.57
C PRO A 201 -1.89 -1.52 25.57
N HIS A 202 -1.72 -0.92 26.74
CA HIS A 202 -1.51 0.52 26.91
C HIS A 202 -0.18 0.99 26.27
N HIS A 203 0.91 0.23 26.49
CA HIS A 203 2.21 0.56 25.91
C HIS A 203 2.18 0.42 24.40
N LEU A 204 1.63 -0.70 23.90
CA LEU A 204 1.48 -0.95 22.47
C LEU A 204 0.66 0.17 21.80
N SER A 205 -0.53 0.50 22.33
CA SER A 205 -1.39 1.54 21.77
C SER A 205 -0.66 2.87 21.63
N ARG A 206 0.04 3.31 22.69
CA ARG A 206 0.79 4.57 22.69
C ARG A 206 1.98 4.57 21.72
N VAL A 207 2.75 3.46 21.68
CA VAL A 207 3.88 3.33 20.76
C VAL A 207 3.40 3.25 19.31
N PHE A 208 2.38 2.45 19.05
CA PHE A 208 1.81 2.30 17.71
C PHE A 208 1.31 3.65 17.16
N GLN A 209 0.49 4.38 17.95
CA GLN A 209 0.01 5.72 17.59
C GLN A 209 1.16 6.68 17.28
N ARG A 210 2.23 6.67 18.10
CA ARG A 210 3.40 7.53 17.89
C ARG A 210 4.17 7.18 16.62
N MET A 211 4.31 5.89 16.29
CA MET A 211 5.12 5.42 15.16
C MET A 211 4.38 5.46 13.82
N THR A 212 3.06 5.30 13.83
CA THR A 212 2.24 5.17 12.62
C THR A 212 1.29 6.36 12.39
N GLY A 213 1.15 7.25 13.37
CA GLY A 213 0.19 8.35 13.32
C GLY A 213 -1.28 7.93 13.50
N SER A 214 -1.58 6.62 13.65
CA SER A 214 -2.95 6.11 13.78
C SER A 214 -3.11 5.10 14.91
N SER A 215 -4.33 4.98 15.47
CA SER A 215 -4.60 3.93 16.44
C SER A 215 -4.56 2.54 15.80
N LEU A 216 -4.26 1.51 16.60
CA LEU A 216 -4.26 0.12 16.13
C LEU A 216 -5.62 -0.29 15.53
N THR A 217 -6.72 0.16 16.14
CA THR A 217 -8.08 -0.08 15.63
C THR A 217 -8.33 0.59 14.28
N ALA A 218 -7.93 1.84 14.13
CA ALA A 218 -8.07 2.56 12.86
C ALA A 218 -7.23 1.90 11.75
N TYR A 219 -6.00 1.50 12.08
CA TYR A 219 -5.12 0.79 11.17
C TYR A 219 -5.72 -0.57 10.75
N ARG A 220 -6.18 -1.40 11.72
CA ARG A 220 -6.85 -2.67 11.44
C ARG A 220 -8.08 -2.49 10.54
N ASN A 221 -8.93 -1.51 10.82
CA ASN A 221 -10.10 -1.23 9.97
C ASN A 221 -9.70 -0.80 8.57
N ARG A 222 -8.59 -0.07 8.41
CA ARG A 222 -8.06 0.29 7.09
C ARG A 222 -7.66 -0.95 6.29
N LEU A 223 -6.98 -1.92 6.91
CA LEU A 223 -6.62 -3.18 6.27
C LEU A 223 -7.86 -4.00 5.88
N ARG A 224 -8.84 -4.12 6.78
CA ARG A 224 -10.12 -4.81 6.48
C ARG A 224 -10.86 -4.18 5.30
N VAL A 225 -10.92 -2.86 5.24
CA VAL A 225 -11.57 -2.15 4.12
C VAL A 225 -10.85 -2.43 2.81
N ARG A 226 -9.52 -2.55 2.80
CA ARG A 226 -8.74 -2.89 1.60
C ARG A 226 -9.11 -4.27 1.05
N GLU A 227 -9.18 -5.28 1.92
CA GLU A 227 -9.61 -6.62 1.53
C GLU A 227 -11.05 -6.62 0.99
N VAL A 228 -11.94 -5.88 1.64
CA VAL A 228 -13.31 -5.70 1.12
C VAL A 228 -13.30 -5.07 -0.28
N LEU A 229 -12.49 -4.04 -0.51
CA LEU A 229 -12.39 -3.39 -1.83
C LEU A 229 -11.82 -4.34 -2.90
N ASP A 230 -10.86 -5.20 -2.56
CA ASP A 230 -10.33 -6.21 -3.48
C ASP A 230 -11.41 -7.22 -3.85
N THR A 231 -12.14 -7.76 -2.87
CA THR A 231 -13.22 -8.70 -3.12
C THR A 231 -14.42 -8.07 -3.85
N LEU A 232 -14.71 -6.79 -3.61
CA LEU A 232 -15.76 -6.08 -4.35
C LEU A 232 -15.40 -5.87 -5.83
N ALA A 233 -14.12 -5.90 -6.18
CA ALA A 233 -13.65 -5.80 -7.56
C ALA A 233 -13.71 -7.14 -8.32
N GLU A 234 -13.93 -8.26 -7.61
CA GLU A 234 -14.08 -9.58 -8.20
C GLU A 234 -15.48 -9.77 -8.80
N PRO A 235 -15.61 -10.49 -9.92
CA PRO A 235 -16.89 -10.66 -10.61
C PRO A 235 -17.86 -11.61 -9.89
N ASP A 236 -17.42 -12.39 -8.92
CA ASP A 236 -18.19 -13.45 -8.24
C ASP A 236 -19.36 -12.93 -7.37
N GLY A 237 -19.41 -11.63 -7.12
CA GLY A 237 -20.56 -10.99 -6.49
C GLY A 237 -20.83 -11.42 -5.03
N ARG A 238 -19.82 -11.83 -4.26
CA ARG A 238 -19.96 -12.32 -2.87
C ARG A 238 -20.89 -11.43 -2.03
N PRO A 239 -21.82 -12.01 -1.22
CA PRO A 239 -22.74 -11.25 -0.36
C PRO A 239 -22.00 -10.42 0.69
N LEU A 240 -22.48 -9.20 0.96
CA LEU A 240 -21.84 -8.31 1.94
C LEU A 240 -21.87 -8.88 3.37
N GLY A 241 -22.87 -9.69 3.70
CA GLY A 241 -22.92 -10.37 4.99
C GLY A 241 -21.77 -11.39 5.15
N ALA A 242 -21.45 -12.14 4.11
CA ALA A 242 -20.30 -13.06 4.11
C ALA A 242 -18.99 -12.28 4.26
N LEU A 243 -18.80 -11.17 3.51
CA LEU A 243 -17.62 -10.33 3.65
C LEU A 243 -17.48 -9.73 5.06
N ALA A 244 -18.60 -9.39 5.71
CA ALA A 244 -18.56 -8.90 7.07
C ALA A 244 -17.97 -9.95 8.03
N THR A 245 -18.42 -11.21 7.92
CA THR A 245 -17.91 -12.32 8.71
C THR A 245 -16.45 -12.61 8.43
N ASP A 246 -16.08 -12.73 7.15
CA ASP A 246 -14.73 -13.11 6.73
C ASP A 246 -13.65 -12.08 7.15
N TYR A 247 -14.01 -10.80 7.10
CA TYR A 247 -13.08 -9.72 7.46
C TYR A 247 -13.26 -9.18 8.89
N GLY A 248 -13.98 -9.93 9.75
CA GLY A 248 -14.09 -9.66 11.18
C GLY A 248 -14.87 -8.39 11.54
N PHE A 249 -15.85 -7.99 10.74
CA PHE A 249 -16.85 -7.01 11.12
C PHE A 249 -17.97 -7.70 11.93
N ALA A 250 -18.61 -6.96 12.84
CA ALA A 250 -19.67 -7.52 13.67
C ALA A 250 -20.88 -8.01 12.84
N ASP A 251 -21.22 -7.24 11.80
CA ASP A 251 -22.31 -7.53 10.87
C ASP A 251 -22.17 -6.70 9.58
N GLN A 252 -23.08 -6.89 8.63
CA GLN A 252 -23.14 -6.15 7.38
C GLN A 252 -23.33 -4.63 7.58
N ALA A 253 -24.07 -4.23 8.60
CA ALA A 253 -24.32 -2.80 8.88
C ALA A 253 -23.03 -2.14 9.38
N HIS A 254 -22.27 -2.81 10.22
CA HIS A 254 -20.95 -2.38 10.69
C HIS A 254 -19.96 -2.26 9.52
N LEU A 255 -19.85 -3.28 8.65
CA LEU A 255 -19.04 -3.22 7.44
C LEU A 255 -19.42 -2.01 6.58
N THR A 256 -20.71 -1.84 6.29
CA THR A 256 -21.20 -0.74 5.44
C THR A 256 -20.85 0.62 6.02
N ARG A 257 -21.02 0.81 7.34
CA ARG A 257 -20.67 2.06 8.03
C ARG A 257 -19.16 2.35 7.94
N VAL A 258 -18.32 1.37 8.28
CA VAL A 258 -16.85 1.55 8.29
C VAL A 258 -16.33 1.83 6.88
N VAL A 259 -16.80 1.09 5.87
CA VAL A 259 -16.43 1.34 4.48
C VAL A 259 -16.84 2.75 4.05
N ARG A 260 -18.08 3.15 4.33
CA ARG A 260 -18.57 4.49 3.98
C ARG A 260 -17.79 5.61 4.69
N GLU A 261 -17.45 5.43 5.96
CA GLU A 261 -16.64 6.39 6.72
C GLU A 261 -15.24 6.56 6.13
N GLN A 262 -14.62 5.47 5.67
CA GLN A 262 -13.25 5.52 5.16
C GLN A 262 -13.14 5.97 3.70
N VAL A 263 -14.03 5.50 2.82
CA VAL A 263 -13.92 5.74 1.37
C VAL A 263 -15.04 6.59 0.79
N GLY A 264 -15.97 7.08 1.62
CA GLY A 264 -17.04 8.00 1.23
C GLY A 264 -18.22 7.37 0.48
N HIS A 265 -18.15 6.07 0.18
CA HIS A 265 -19.17 5.37 -0.62
C HIS A 265 -19.61 4.04 0.00
N PRO A 266 -20.89 3.67 -0.11
CA PRO A 266 -21.38 2.37 0.36
C PRO A 266 -20.84 1.22 -0.53
N PRO A 267 -20.63 0.00 0.04
CA PRO A 267 -20.09 -1.16 -0.67
C PRO A 267 -20.81 -1.50 -1.98
N ALA A 268 -22.12 -1.41 -2.03
CA ALA A 268 -22.89 -1.70 -3.24
C ALA A 268 -22.57 -0.74 -4.40
N ARG A 269 -22.26 0.54 -4.11
CA ARG A 269 -21.80 1.50 -5.12
C ARG A 269 -20.38 1.19 -5.55
N LEU A 270 -19.50 0.87 -4.59
CA LEU A 270 -18.10 0.53 -4.86
C LEU A 270 -18.01 -0.71 -5.75
N ARG A 271 -18.81 -1.74 -5.51
CA ARG A 271 -18.87 -2.92 -6.38
C ARG A 271 -19.11 -2.54 -7.82
N ARG A 272 -20.13 -1.72 -8.11
CA ARG A 272 -20.43 -1.27 -9.47
C ARG A 272 -19.30 -0.45 -10.11
N LEU A 273 -18.55 0.30 -9.31
CA LEU A 273 -17.44 1.11 -9.80
C LEU A 273 -16.18 0.28 -10.07
N LEU A 274 -15.94 -0.75 -9.27
CA LEU A 274 -14.72 -1.55 -9.28
C LEU A 274 -14.82 -2.79 -10.18
N THR A 275 -16.05 -3.35 -10.36
CA THR A 275 -16.23 -4.50 -11.24
C THR A 275 -16.02 -4.07 -12.69
N SER A 276 -15.01 -4.64 -13.34
CA SER A 276 -14.78 -4.43 -14.78
C SER A 276 -15.80 -5.24 -15.55
N VAL A 277 -16.43 -4.65 -16.55
CA VAL A 277 -17.11 -5.42 -17.59
C VAL A 277 -16.02 -5.99 -18.49
N ASP A 278 -15.88 -7.32 -18.48
CA ASP A 278 -15.06 -8.15 -19.38
C ASP A 278 -13.81 -7.48 -20.00
N GLY A 279 -12.76 -7.34 -19.23
CA GLY A 279 -11.42 -7.09 -19.72
C GLY A 279 -10.54 -8.31 -19.46
N GLY A 280 -9.91 -8.84 -20.50
CA GLY A 280 -9.05 -10.02 -20.45
C GLY A 280 -7.93 -9.96 -19.40
N PRO A 281 -7.23 -11.09 -19.15
CA PRO A 281 -6.26 -11.20 -18.07
C PRO A 281 -5.14 -10.17 -18.24
N ILE A 282 -4.94 -9.36 -17.21
CA ILE A 282 -3.69 -8.60 -17.06
C ILE A 282 -2.59 -9.64 -16.90
N GLY A 283 -1.60 -9.58 -17.77
CA GLY A 283 -0.46 -10.47 -17.70
C GLY A 283 0.10 -10.56 -16.28
N SER A 284 0.14 -11.76 -15.72
CA SER A 284 0.88 -12.04 -14.50
C SER A 284 2.36 -11.98 -14.85
N ALA A 285 2.95 -10.79 -14.76
CA ALA A 285 4.40 -10.69 -14.78
C ALA A 285 4.91 -11.23 -13.45
N SER A 286 5.55 -12.37 -13.46
CA SER A 286 6.40 -12.83 -12.37
C SER A 286 7.72 -12.05 -12.50
N PRO A 287 8.06 -11.15 -11.61
CA PRO A 287 9.25 -10.29 -11.78
C PRO A 287 10.57 -11.02 -11.52
N HIS A 288 10.56 -12.32 -11.24
CA HIS A 288 11.75 -13.09 -10.86
C HIS A 288 11.70 -14.53 -11.41
N ALA A 289 11.47 -14.70 -12.72
CA ALA A 289 11.76 -15.95 -13.40
C ALA A 289 12.87 -15.68 -14.42
N GLU A 290 14.11 -15.74 -13.94
CA GLU A 290 15.31 -16.27 -14.60
C GLU A 290 16.47 -16.22 -13.62
#